data_213fcf1f20ad5c44c4ebe4cd24af2bdb
#
_entry.id   213fcf1f20ad5c44c4ebe4cd24af2bdb
#
_cell.length_a   1.000
_cell.length_b   1.000
_cell.length_c   1.000
_cell.angle_alpha   90.00
_cell.angle_beta   90.00
_cell.angle_gamma   90.00
#
_symmetry.space_group_name_H-M   'P 1'
#
loop_
_entity.id
_entity.type
_entity.pdbx_description
1 polymer ?
#
loop_
_entity_poly.entity_id
_entity_poly.type
_entity_poly.pdbx_seq_one_letter_code
_entity_poly.pdbx_strand_id
1 'polypeptide(L)'
;MIRINIPHSTKLAAASFMWATVAFLNQPTPAKAAGDQVLIGLVTKTEVNPYFVKLRQAATAEAEKQGAKLIARFGKFDGDNEGQVAAVEDLISAGVKGILITPNNSTGMLGIIKKARDKGVLVIALDTATDPADAVDATLATDNFEAGVLQGEYARKALGDKQAKLAMLDGTPGGTVDTQRHNGFLKGFGIAEGDPAIVGKQITHGAQDEGQTAMENLLTAHPDINVVYTINEPAAEGAYAAIKARGKLKDIVLTSIDGGRLGVQYVQQGKIAATVMQFPKIMASKGVDYVVDYVKTGNKPSGFINTGASLISDKPFSGLESKDTKWGLQNCWGLNGAAESKDRLVAVIVP
;
A
#
# COMPACT_ATOMS: atom_id res chain seq x y z
N MET A 1 4.80 -107.87 5.87
CA MET A 1 3.87 -108.79 6.55
C MET A 1 3.08 -108.08 7.62
N ILE A 2 1.80 -108.39 7.66
CA ILE A 2 0.79 -108.16 8.70
C ILE A 2 0.16 -106.75 8.64
N ARG A 3 -0.93 -106.60 7.99
CA ARG A 3 -2.39 -106.88 8.20
C ARG A 3 -3.00 -106.16 9.41
N ILE A 4 -3.92 -105.21 9.09
CA ILE A 4 -5.35 -105.07 9.45
C ILE A 4 -5.58 -104.51 10.86
N ASN A 5 -6.39 -103.47 11.01
CA ASN A 5 -7.83 -103.54 11.02
C ASN A 5 -8.48 -102.13 11.17
N ILE A 6 -9.53 -101.90 10.44
CA ILE A 6 -10.51 -100.79 10.66
C ILE A 6 -11.64 -101.40 11.52
N PRO A 7 -12.26 -100.65 12.38
CA PRO A 7 -13.67 -100.37 12.13
C PRO A 7 -14.13 -98.94 12.52
N HIS A 8 -14.84 -98.38 11.61
CA HIS A 8 -16.18 -97.79 11.57
C HIS A 8 -16.75 -97.01 12.74
N SER A 9 -17.26 -95.89 12.27
CA SER A 9 -18.46 -95.14 12.69
C SER A 9 -18.25 -94.17 13.87
N THR A 10 -18.58 -92.87 13.79
CA THR A 10 -19.85 -92.22 13.51
C THR A 10 -19.76 -90.70 13.73
N LYS A 11 -20.56 -90.08 12.93
CA LYS A 11 -21.24 -88.77 13.20
C LYS A 11 -20.56 -87.51 12.81
N LEU A 12 -21.04 -86.98 11.69
CA LEU A 12 -21.02 -85.57 11.27
C LEU A 12 -21.50 -84.65 12.39
N ALA A 13 -20.72 -83.60 12.62
CA ALA A 13 -21.19 -82.34 13.13
C ALA A 13 -20.67 -81.25 12.17
N ALA A 14 -21.55 -80.74 11.31
CA ALA A 14 -21.27 -79.64 10.46
C ALA A 14 -21.22 -78.39 11.30
N ALA A 15 -20.04 -77.82 11.56
CA ALA A 15 -19.89 -76.48 12.09
C ALA A 15 -19.80 -75.51 10.91
N SER A 16 -20.92 -74.87 10.60
CA SER A 16 -20.98 -73.73 9.66
C SER A 16 -20.25 -72.58 10.22
N PHE A 17 -19.02 -72.32 9.75
CA PHE A 17 -18.31 -71.06 10.00
C PHE A 17 -18.93 -69.98 9.09
N MET A 18 -19.79 -69.15 9.70
CA MET A 18 -20.34 -67.95 9.10
C MET A 18 -19.22 -66.89 9.06
N TRP A 19 -18.61 -66.69 7.89
CA TRP A 19 -17.74 -65.56 7.66
C TRP A 19 -18.61 -64.31 7.57
N ALA A 20 -18.65 -63.53 8.66
CA ALA A 20 -19.18 -62.15 8.65
C ALA A 20 -18.16 -61.27 7.93
N THR A 21 -18.34 -61.03 6.64
CA THR A 21 -17.68 -59.97 5.89
C THR A 21 -18.17 -58.63 6.44
N VAL A 22 -17.38 -58.03 7.33
CA VAL A 22 -17.56 -56.62 7.71
C VAL A 22 -17.19 -55.78 6.48
N ALA A 23 -18.16 -55.43 5.67
CA ALA A 23 -18.02 -54.40 4.64
C ALA A 23 -17.85 -53.05 5.39
N PHE A 24 -16.61 -52.59 5.52
CA PHE A 24 -16.33 -51.20 5.82
C PHE A 24 -16.90 -50.38 4.66
N LEU A 25 -18.09 -49.87 4.83
CA LEU A 25 -18.63 -48.81 4.01
C LEU A 25 -17.71 -47.57 4.24
N ASN A 26 -16.69 -47.44 3.38
CA ASN A 26 -16.05 -46.15 3.16
C ASN A 26 -17.13 -45.21 2.64
N GLN A 27 -17.85 -44.55 3.57
CA GLN A 27 -18.69 -43.43 3.18
C GLN A 27 -17.71 -42.33 2.74
N PRO A 28 -17.80 -41.85 1.48
CA PRO A 28 -17.05 -40.70 1.10
C PRO A 28 -17.51 -39.56 2.04
N THR A 29 -16.60 -39.06 2.86
CA THR A 29 -16.80 -37.78 3.55
C THR A 29 -17.27 -36.81 2.49
N PRO A 30 -18.42 -36.13 2.68
CA PRO A 30 -18.85 -35.13 1.73
C PRO A 30 -17.69 -34.12 1.60
N ALA A 31 -17.08 -34.08 0.42
CA ALA A 31 -16.15 -33.03 0.09
C ALA A 31 -16.91 -31.74 0.38
N LYS A 32 -16.44 -30.94 1.37
CA LYS A 32 -16.95 -29.60 1.64
C LYS A 32 -16.95 -28.92 0.29
N ALA A 33 -18.16 -28.66 -0.26
CA ALA A 33 -18.28 -27.96 -1.53
C ALA A 33 -17.34 -26.78 -1.43
N ALA A 34 -16.35 -26.70 -2.30
CA ALA A 34 -15.48 -25.55 -2.40
C ALA A 34 -16.41 -24.40 -2.75
N GLY A 35 -16.88 -23.68 -1.73
CA GLY A 35 -17.64 -22.46 -1.91
C GLY A 35 -16.78 -21.58 -2.81
N ASP A 36 -17.36 -21.00 -3.84
CA ASP A 36 -16.63 -20.17 -4.80
C ASP A 36 -15.71 -19.22 -4.04
N GLN A 37 -14.41 -19.37 -4.29
CA GLN A 37 -13.38 -18.57 -3.62
C GLN A 37 -13.67 -17.09 -3.86
N VAL A 38 -13.70 -16.28 -2.81
CA VAL A 38 -13.94 -14.83 -2.91
C VAL A 38 -12.84 -14.22 -3.75
N LEU A 39 -13.22 -13.62 -4.89
CA LEU A 39 -12.29 -12.88 -5.74
C LEU A 39 -12.29 -11.41 -5.34
N ILE A 40 -11.11 -10.84 -5.10
CA ILE A 40 -10.90 -9.45 -4.71
C ILE A 40 -10.00 -8.80 -5.76
N GLY A 41 -10.41 -7.63 -6.27
CA GLY A 41 -9.59 -6.82 -7.16
C GLY A 41 -8.74 -5.82 -6.36
N LEU A 42 -7.53 -5.57 -6.81
CA LEU A 42 -6.70 -4.46 -6.35
C LEU A 42 -6.22 -3.67 -7.56
N VAL A 43 -6.40 -2.35 -7.54
CA VAL A 43 -5.87 -1.44 -8.58
C VAL A 43 -5.00 -0.39 -7.90
N THR A 44 -3.70 -0.41 -8.19
CA THR A 44 -2.75 0.59 -7.69
C THR A 44 -2.38 1.60 -8.79
N LYS A 45 -1.74 2.72 -8.42
CA LYS A 45 -1.32 3.72 -9.40
C LYS A 45 -0.20 3.19 -10.30
N THR A 46 0.81 2.53 -9.71
CA THR A 46 1.91 1.89 -10.44
C THR A 46 2.28 0.54 -9.81
N GLU A 47 3.10 -0.25 -10.49
CA GLU A 47 3.67 -1.48 -9.94
C GLU A 47 5.06 -1.28 -9.33
N VAL A 48 5.74 -0.16 -9.60
CA VAL A 48 7.16 0.05 -9.28
C VAL A 48 7.38 0.88 -8.01
N ASN A 49 6.45 1.78 -7.65
CA ASN A 49 6.58 2.57 -6.44
C ASN A 49 6.55 1.64 -5.21
N PRO A 50 7.56 1.68 -4.32
CA PRO A 50 7.69 0.78 -3.17
C PRO A 50 6.46 0.76 -2.25
N TYR A 51 5.77 1.89 -2.13
CA TYR A 51 4.53 1.99 -1.35
C TYR A 51 3.43 1.08 -1.91
N PHE A 52 3.16 1.14 -3.21
CA PHE A 52 2.15 0.30 -3.86
C PHE A 52 2.56 -1.17 -3.95
N VAL A 53 3.87 -1.45 -4.09
CA VAL A 53 4.40 -2.81 -3.98
C VAL A 53 4.06 -3.39 -2.60
N LYS A 54 4.28 -2.62 -1.53
CA LYS A 54 3.96 -3.07 -0.16
C LYS A 54 2.47 -3.25 0.06
N LEU A 55 1.66 -2.33 -0.45
CA LEU A 55 0.20 -2.40 -0.37
C LEU A 55 -0.32 -3.68 -1.05
N ARG A 56 0.18 -4.00 -2.26
CA ARG A 56 -0.16 -5.22 -2.98
C ARG A 56 0.26 -6.49 -2.22
N GLN A 57 1.50 -6.54 -1.70
CA GLN A 57 1.98 -7.68 -0.91
C GLN A 57 1.11 -7.92 0.33
N ALA A 58 0.74 -6.86 1.04
CA ALA A 58 -0.09 -6.95 2.23
C ALA A 58 -1.52 -7.41 1.90
N ALA A 59 -2.11 -6.89 0.81
CA ALA A 59 -3.43 -7.32 0.34
C ALA A 59 -3.43 -8.79 -0.08
N THR A 60 -2.38 -9.23 -0.81
CA THR A 60 -2.23 -10.64 -1.23
C THR A 60 -2.15 -11.56 -0.02
N ALA A 61 -1.27 -11.25 0.93
CA ALA A 61 -1.08 -12.07 2.13
C ALA A 61 -2.36 -12.15 2.99
N GLU A 62 -3.11 -11.06 3.13
CA GLU A 62 -4.36 -11.07 3.88
C GLU A 62 -5.46 -11.84 3.12
N ALA A 63 -5.55 -11.70 1.79
CA ALA A 63 -6.50 -12.46 0.98
C ALA A 63 -6.24 -13.98 1.12
N GLU A 64 -5.00 -14.42 1.02
CA GLU A 64 -4.61 -15.82 1.20
C GLU A 64 -4.98 -16.33 2.60
N LYS A 65 -4.68 -15.56 3.65
CA LYS A 65 -5.04 -15.87 5.04
C LYS A 65 -6.55 -16.02 5.23
N GLN A 66 -7.37 -15.23 4.52
CA GLN A 66 -8.83 -15.28 4.55
C GLN A 66 -9.42 -16.35 3.61
N GLY A 67 -8.59 -17.09 2.86
CA GLY A 67 -9.04 -18.05 1.85
C GLY A 67 -9.64 -17.41 0.60
N ALA A 68 -9.39 -16.10 0.39
CA ALA A 68 -9.77 -15.35 -0.79
C ALA A 68 -8.64 -15.34 -1.83
N LYS A 69 -8.94 -14.88 -3.05
CA LYS A 69 -7.95 -14.69 -4.11
C LYS A 69 -7.90 -13.23 -4.52
N LEU A 70 -6.70 -12.65 -4.51
CA LEU A 70 -6.46 -11.31 -5.00
C LEU A 70 -6.07 -11.33 -6.48
N ILE A 71 -6.66 -10.42 -7.27
CA ILE A 71 -6.28 -10.12 -8.65
C ILE A 71 -5.78 -8.67 -8.66
N ALA A 72 -4.46 -8.50 -8.79
CA ALA A 72 -3.86 -7.18 -8.81
C ALA A 72 -3.75 -6.64 -10.25
N ARG A 73 -4.01 -5.35 -10.40
CA ARG A 73 -3.82 -4.54 -11.60
C ARG A 73 -3.21 -3.21 -11.20
N PHE A 74 -2.68 -2.48 -12.16
CA PHE A 74 -2.03 -1.19 -11.93
C PHE A 74 -2.09 -0.32 -13.19
N GLY A 75 -1.96 1.00 -13.01
CA GLY A 75 -1.64 1.93 -14.09
C GLY A 75 -0.16 1.82 -14.48
N LYS A 76 0.18 2.20 -15.69
CA LYS A 76 1.56 2.18 -16.20
C LYS A 76 2.46 3.20 -15.50
N PHE A 77 1.88 4.33 -15.09
CA PHE A 77 2.52 5.42 -14.37
C PHE A 77 1.50 6.13 -13.48
N ASP A 78 1.95 6.94 -12.52
CA ASP A 78 1.05 7.75 -11.69
C ASP A 78 0.40 8.83 -12.56
N GLY A 79 -0.93 8.77 -12.68
CA GLY A 79 -1.73 9.60 -13.61
C GLY A 79 -2.31 8.83 -14.79
N ASP A 80 -1.98 7.55 -15.01
CA ASP A 80 -2.57 6.70 -16.06
C ASP A 80 -4.03 6.32 -15.72
N ASN A 81 -4.94 7.28 -15.91
CA ASN A 81 -6.36 7.06 -15.64
C ASN A 81 -6.99 6.03 -16.59
N GLU A 82 -6.61 6.03 -17.86
CA GLU A 82 -7.13 5.08 -18.86
C GLU A 82 -6.74 3.64 -18.52
N GLY A 83 -5.49 3.43 -18.11
CA GLY A 83 -5.03 2.12 -17.65
C GLY A 83 -5.78 1.65 -16.41
N GLN A 84 -6.09 2.54 -15.46
CA GLN A 84 -6.89 2.18 -14.29
C GLN A 84 -8.35 1.89 -14.65
N VAL A 85 -8.96 2.62 -15.58
CA VAL A 85 -10.32 2.33 -16.07
C VAL A 85 -10.36 0.94 -16.68
N ALA A 86 -9.44 0.61 -17.56
CA ALA A 86 -9.34 -0.73 -18.17
C ALA A 86 -9.13 -1.83 -17.12
N ALA A 87 -8.27 -1.57 -16.13
CA ALA A 87 -8.02 -2.48 -15.03
C ALA A 87 -9.28 -2.79 -14.20
N VAL A 88 -10.10 -1.78 -13.91
CA VAL A 88 -11.37 -1.98 -13.19
C VAL A 88 -12.37 -2.74 -14.07
N GLU A 89 -12.44 -2.48 -15.37
CA GLU A 89 -13.29 -3.24 -16.30
C GLU A 89 -12.93 -4.72 -16.36
N ASP A 90 -11.63 -5.04 -16.42
CA ASP A 90 -11.11 -6.40 -16.33
C ASP A 90 -11.55 -7.10 -15.04
N LEU A 91 -11.44 -6.42 -13.90
CA LEU A 91 -11.83 -6.96 -12.59
C LEU A 91 -13.33 -7.20 -12.49
N ILE A 92 -14.15 -6.26 -13.00
CA ILE A 92 -15.61 -6.47 -13.09
C ILE A 92 -15.93 -7.70 -13.93
N SER A 93 -15.27 -7.85 -15.08
CA SER A 93 -15.45 -8.99 -15.99
C SER A 93 -14.98 -10.31 -15.37
N ALA A 94 -13.96 -10.27 -14.53
CA ALA A 94 -13.48 -11.43 -13.76
C ALA A 94 -14.43 -11.84 -12.61
N GLY A 95 -15.47 -11.06 -12.32
CA GLY A 95 -16.47 -11.37 -11.30
C GLY A 95 -16.01 -11.14 -9.87
N VAL A 96 -15.09 -10.19 -9.63
CA VAL A 96 -14.64 -9.85 -8.28
C VAL A 96 -15.82 -9.35 -7.43
N LYS A 97 -15.77 -9.61 -6.12
CA LYS A 97 -16.80 -9.20 -5.16
C LYS A 97 -16.52 -7.85 -4.56
N GLY A 98 -15.27 -7.42 -4.56
CA GLY A 98 -14.85 -6.10 -4.13
C GLY A 98 -13.61 -5.66 -4.88
N ILE A 99 -13.45 -4.35 -5.02
CA ILE A 99 -12.28 -3.69 -5.61
C ILE A 99 -11.69 -2.74 -4.58
N LEU A 100 -10.42 -2.93 -4.29
CA LEU A 100 -9.57 -2.01 -3.57
C LEU A 100 -8.86 -1.15 -4.61
N ILE A 101 -9.05 0.16 -4.60
CA ILE A 101 -8.49 1.04 -5.62
C ILE A 101 -7.72 2.21 -4.98
N THR A 102 -6.54 2.51 -5.52
CA THR A 102 -5.83 3.77 -5.27
C THR A 102 -6.01 4.67 -6.50
N PRO A 103 -7.01 5.56 -6.51
CA PRO A 103 -7.31 6.36 -7.70
C PRO A 103 -6.12 7.25 -8.13
N ASN A 104 -5.78 7.27 -9.40
CA ASN A 104 -4.83 8.25 -9.94
C ASN A 104 -5.41 9.66 -9.88
N ASN A 105 -6.69 9.79 -10.26
CA ASN A 105 -7.42 11.06 -10.23
C ASN A 105 -8.72 10.87 -9.45
N SER A 106 -8.94 11.73 -8.46
CA SER A 106 -10.05 11.59 -7.50
C SER A 106 -11.43 11.81 -8.11
N THR A 107 -11.51 12.58 -9.19
CA THR A 107 -12.75 12.82 -9.96
C THR A 107 -12.79 12.00 -11.25
N GLY A 108 -11.66 11.82 -11.93
CA GLY A 108 -11.57 11.11 -13.20
C GLY A 108 -11.97 9.63 -13.13
N MET A 109 -11.86 9.02 -11.95
CA MET A 109 -12.21 7.61 -11.74
C MET A 109 -13.69 7.38 -11.37
N LEU A 110 -14.50 8.43 -11.18
CA LEU A 110 -15.89 8.31 -10.69
C LEU A 110 -16.78 7.47 -11.60
N GLY A 111 -16.64 7.60 -12.91
CA GLY A 111 -17.45 6.87 -13.87
C GLY A 111 -17.29 5.36 -13.79
N ILE A 112 -16.05 4.88 -13.69
CA ILE A 112 -15.76 3.46 -13.62
C ILE A 112 -16.05 2.90 -12.23
N ILE A 113 -15.85 3.68 -11.18
CA ILE A 113 -16.22 3.32 -9.79
C ILE A 113 -17.74 3.14 -9.71
N LYS A 114 -18.52 4.07 -10.25
CA LYS A 114 -19.97 3.93 -10.33
C LYS A 114 -20.39 2.66 -11.07
N LYS A 115 -19.77 2.39 -12.24
CA LYS A 115 -20.04 1.16 -13.02
C LYS A 115 -19.80 -0.12 -12.20
N ALA A 116 -18.72 -0.17 -11.41
CA ALA A 116 -18.44 -1.30 -10.53
C ALA A 116 -19.51 -1.46 -9.44
N ARG A 117 -19.88 -0.36 -8.76
CA ARG A 117 -20.91 -0.36 -7.71
C ARG A 117 -22.29 -0.73 -8.25
N ASP A 118 -22.68 -0.26 -9.44
CA ASP A 118 -23.93 -0.62 -10.11
C ASP A 118 -23.99 -2.13 -10.46
N LYS A 119 -22.85 -2.80 -10.57
CA LYS A 119 -22.74 -4.26 -10.73
C LYS A 119 -22.73 -5.03 -9.39
N GLY A 120 -22.90 -4.33 -8.27
CA GLY A 120 -22.90 -4.93 -6.93
C GLY A 120 -21.50 -5.23 -6.38
N VAL A 121 -20.44 -4.70 -7.02
CA VAL A 121 -19.08 -4.82 -6.54
C VAL A 121 -18.85 -3.77 -5.44
N LEU A 122 -18.36 -4.21 -4.26
CA LEU A 122 -17.93 -3.31 -3.20
C LEU A 122 -16.69 -2.53 -3.65
N VAL A 123 -16.68 -1.21 -3.54
CA VAL A 123 -15.51 -0.40 -3.92
C VAL A 123 -14.98 0.36 -2.72
N ILE A 124 -13.73 0.12 -2.39
CA ILE A 124 -13.01 0.76 -1.27
C ILE A 124 -11.80 1.51 -1.84
N ALA A 125 -11.73 2.80 -1.58
CA ALA A 125 -10.55 3.58 -1.89
C ALA A 125 -9.45 3.33 -0.83
N LEU A 126 -8.24 3.13 -1.30
CA LEU A 126 -7.05 3.02 -0.45
C LEU A 126 -6.12 4.20 -0.74
N ASP A 127 -5.53 4.77 0.31
CA ASP A 127 -4.53 5.85 0.22
C ASP A 127 -5.07 7.17 -0.34
N THR A 128 -5.65 7.15 -1.52
CA THR A 128 -6.19 8.33 -2.22
C THR A 128 -7.71 8.29 -2.21
N ALA A 129 -8.35 9.28 -1.62
CA ALA A 129 -9.81 9.42 -1.59
C ALA A 129 -10.35 9.87 -2.96
N THR A 130 -11.60 9.53 -3.22
CA THR A 130 -12.40 10.12 -4.32
C THR A 130 -12.92 11.50 -3.92
N ASP A 131 -13.29 12.29 -4.92
CA ASP A 131 -14.00 13.56 -4.77
C ASP A 131 -15.24 13.55 -5.68
N PRO A 132 -16.47 13.45 -5.15
CA PRO A 132 -16.81 13.40 -3.73
C PRO A 132 -16.40 12.09 -3.02
N ALA A 133 -16.25 12.18 -1.68
CA ALA A 133 -15.74 11.06 -0.87
C ALA A 133 -16.71 9.85 -0.81
N ASP A 134 -18.00 10.05 -1.03
CA ASP A 134 -19.06 9.03 -1.02
C ASP A 134 -19.22 8.28 -2.36
N ALA A 135 -18.39 8.60 -3.35
CA ALA A 135 -18.37 7.86 -4.61
C ALA A 135 -17.93 6.39 -4.41
N VAL A 136 -17.20 6.08 -3.35
CA VAL A 136 -16.84 4.73 -2.90
C VAL A 136 -17.64 4.33 -1.66
N ASP A 137 -17.61 3.05 -1.31
CA ASP A 137 -18.29 2.57 -0.09
C ASP A 137 -17.51 2.99 1.17
N ALA A 138 -16.18 2.97 1.13
CA ALA A 138 -15.33 3.51 2.20
C ALA A 138 -13.95 3.95 1.65
N THR A 139 -13.25 4.77 2.42
CA THR A 139 -11.86 5.13 2.18
C THR A 139 -11.00 4.75 3.37
N LEU A 140 -9.91 4.01 3.12
CA LEU A 140 -8.87 3.71 4.12
C LEU A 140 -7.60 4.45 3.71
N ALA A 141 -7.23 5.46 4.45
CA ALA A 141 -6.07 6.29 4.12
C ALA A 141 -5.44 6.90 5.38
N THR A 142 -4.23 7.39 5.23
CA THR A 142 -3.66 8.39 6.14
C THR A 142 -4.45 9.68 6.03
N ASP A 143 -4.60 10.42 7.11
CA ASP A 143 -4.97 11.83 7.02
C ASP A 143 -3.81 12.59 6.35
N ASN A 144 -3.92 12.77 5.03
CA ASN A 144 -2.85 13.33 4.23
C ASN A 144 -2.66 14.84 4.49
N PHE A 145 -3.71 15.55 4.92
CA PHE A 145 -3.57 16.94 5.33
C PHE A 145 -2.75 17.03 6.61
N GLU A 146 -3.08 16.24 7.62
CA GLU A 146 -2.33 16.19 8.88
C GLU A 146 -0.89 15.71 8.66
N ALA A 147 -0.66 14.73 7.80
CA ALA A 147 0.69 14.31 7.44
C ALA A 147 1.51 15.44 6.83
N GLY A 148 0.89 16.25 5.96
CA GLY A 148 1.48 17.47 5.43
C GLY A 148 1.77 18.50 6.51
N VAL A 149 0.84 18.71 7.47
CA VAL A 149 1.05 19.63 8.60
C VAL A 149 2.26 19.22 9.42
N LEU A 150 2.37 17.95 9.81
CA LEU A 150 3.53 17.44 10.57
C LEU A 150 4.85 17.65 9.81
N GLN A 151 4.86 17.40 8.49
CA GLN A 151 6.02 17.64 7.64
C GLN A 151 6.41 19.13 7.60
N GLY A 152 5.42 20.02 7.44
CA GLY A 152 5.62 21.47 7.36
C GLY A 152 6.10 22.08 8.68
N GLU A 153 5.47 21.68 9.81
CA GLU A 153 5.89 22.11 11.15
C GLU A 153 7.33 21.70 11.44
N TYR A 154 7.69 20.47 11.09
CA TYR A 154 9.06 20.01 11.24
C TYR A 154 10.02 20.83 10.39
N ALA A 155 9.71 21.04 9.12
CA ALA A 155 10.55 21.81 8.20
C ALA A 155 10.76 23.24 8.70
N ARG A 156 9.70 23.90 9.22
CA ARG A 156 9.78 25.25 9.79
C ARG A 156 10.70 25.31 11.01
N LYS A 157 10.53 24.36 11.95
CA LYS A 157 11.38 24.28 13.15
C LYS A 157 12.84 23.98 12.80
N ALA A 158 13.06 23.08 11.83
CA ALA A 158 14.41 22.71 11.39
C ALA A 158 15.14 23.85 10.65
N LEU A 159 14.40 24.71 9.94
CA LEU A 159 14.97 25.89 9.28
C LEU A 159 15.39 26.95 10.30
N GLY A 160 14.74 27.04 11.48
CA GLY A 160 15.00 28.02 12.51
C GLY A 160 14.64 29.44 12.05
N ASP A 161 15.44 30.44 12.43
CA ASP A 161 15.17 31.88 12.16
C ASP A 161 15.57 32.32 10.74
N LYS A 162 16.06 31.40 9.90
CA LYS A 162 16.46 31.73 8.53
C LYS A 162 15.24 32.09 7.68
N GLN A 163 15.42 33.07 6.78
CA GLN A 163 14.43 33.39 5.76
C GLN A 163 14.25 32.15 4.85
N ALA A 164 12.99 31.71 4.67
CA ALA A 164 12.69 30.56 3.87
C ALA A 164 12.84 30.86 2.37
N LYS A 165 13.44 29.88 1.66
CA LYS A 165 13.49 29.76 0.21
C LYS A 165 13.04 28.33 -0.11
N LEU A 166 11.73 28.16 -0.24
CA LEU A 166 11.04 26.88 -0.32
C LEU A 166 10.90 26.41 -1.77
N ALA A 167 11.37 25.22 -2.04
CA ALA A 167 11.04 24.46 -3.25
C ALA A 167 9.98 23.41 -2.92
N MET A 168 8.97 23.28 -3.79
CA MET A 168 7.92 22.28 -3.63
C MET A 168 7.97 21.27 -4.79
N LEU A 169 8.17 20.00 -4.44
CA LEU A 169 8.16 18.86 -5.35
C LEU A 169 6.83 18.12 -5.16
N ASP A 170 5.86 18.55 -5.94
CA ASP A 170 4.48 18.07 -5.86
C ASP A 170 4.30 16.72 -6.57
N GLY A 171 3.21 16.02 -6.28
CA GLY A 171 2.86 14.73 -6.87
C GLY A 171 2.09 14.86 -8.17
N THR A 172 1.04 14.03 -8.32
CA THR A 172 0.20 13.97 -9.51
C THR A 172 -1.02 14.87 -9.36
N PRO A 173 -1.20 15.88 -10.21
CA PRO A 173 -2.35 16.77 -10.15
C PRO A 173 -3.69 16.01 -10.28
N GLY A 174 -4.69 16.45 -9.51
CA GLY A 174 -6.04 15.87 -9.50
C GLY A 174 -6.23 14.71 -8.51
N GLY A 175 -5.18 14.32 -7.79
CA GLY A 175 -5.27 13.41 -6.65
C GLY A 175 -5.48 14.17 -5.33
N THR A 176 -6.37 13.69 -4.46
CA THR A 176 -6.58 14.28 -3.13
C THR A 176 -5.34 14.22 -2.26
N VAL A 177 -4.49 13.20 -2.42
CA VAL A 177 -3.21 13.07 -1.69
C VAL A 177 -2.31 14.25 -1.97
N ASP A 178 -2.13 14.61 -3.25
CA ASP A 178 -1.27 15.72 -3.65
C ASP A 178 -1.76 17.04 -3.02
N THR A 179 -3.03 17.37 -3.26
CA THR A 179 -3.62 18.61 -2.73
C THR A 179 -3.58 18.69 -1.21
N GLN A 180 -3.86 17.59 -0.52
CA GLN A 180 -3.90 17.58 0.94
C GLN A 180 -2.50 17.70 1.55
N ARG A 181 -1.49 16.96 1.06
CA ARG A 181 -0.12 17.05 1.55
C ARG A 181 0.48 18.42 1.28
N HIS A 182 0.29 18.96 0.07
CA HIS A 182 0.72 20.29 -0.30
C HIS A 182 0.14 21.35 0.65
N ASN A 183 -1.19 21.41 0.76
CA ASN A 183 -1.87 22.38 1.61
C ASN A 183 -1.56 22.20 3.10
N GLY A 184 -1.45 20.94 3.54
CA GLY A 184 -1.04 20.60 4.90
C GLY A 184 0.38 21.12 5.20
N PHE A 185 1.32 20.88 4.28
CA PHE A 185 2.68 21.38 4.44
C PHE A 185 2.73 22.92 4.57
N LEU A 186 2.05 23.64 3.68
CA LEU A 186 1.99 25.09 3.75
C LEU A 186 1.40 25.57 5.10
N LYS A 187 0.33 24.91 5.56
CA LYS A 187 -0.29 25.21 6.86
C LYS A 187 0.68 24.98 8.02
N GLY A 188 1.33 23.81 8.05
CA GLY A 188 2.31 23.48 9.10
C GLY A 188 3.56 24.34 9.05
N PHE A 189 4.01 24.71 7.85
CA PHE A 189 5.13 25.62 7.65
C PHE A 189 4.80 27.10 8.04
N GLY A 190 3.51 27.42 8.11
CA GLY A 190 3.01 28.73 8.53
C GLY A 190 2.96 29.78 7.42
N ILE A 191 2.78 29.36 6.17
CA ILE A 191 2.62 30.24 5.00
C ILE A 191 1.38 29.84 4.19
N ALA A 192 0.97 30.69 3.27
CA ALA A 192 -0.12 30.45 2.34
C ALA A 192 0.40 30.15 0.93
N GLU A 193 -0.48 29.59 0.09
CA GLU A 193 -0.20 29.49 -1.36
C GLU A 193 0.08 30.86 -1.96
N GLY A 194 1.13 30.96 -2.77
CA GLY A 194 1.58 32.23 -3.36
C GLY A 194 2.48 33.07 -2.47
N ASP A 195 2.85 32.60 -1.26
CA ASP A 195 3.82 33.30 -0.40
C ASP A 195 5.17 33.43 -1.14
N PRO A 196 5.84 34.63 -1.06
CA PRO A 196 7.15 34.86 -1.68
C PRO A 196 8.27 33.93 -1.22
N ALA A 197 8.08 33.23 -0.09
CA ALA A 197 9.00 32.20 0.36
C ALA A 197 9.01 30.98 -0.56
N ILE A 198 7.92 30.70 -1.32
CA ILE A 198 7.84 29.65 -2.32
C ILE A 198 8.54 30.13 -3.59
N VAL A 199 9.79 29.74 -3.76
CA VAL A 199 10.61 30.19 -4.91
C VAL A 199 10.39 29.34 -6.16
N GLY A 200 9.83 28.14 -6.03
CA GLY A 200 9.48 27.32 -7.18
C GLY A 200 8.72 26.04 -6.81
N LYS A 201 7.91 25.59 -7.77
CA LYS A 201 7.14 24.34 -7.68
C LYS A 201 7.36 23.53 -8.94
N GLN A 202 7.47 22.20 -8.80
CA GLN A 202 7.61 21.25 -9.90
C GLN A 202 6.79 20.00 -9.60
N ILE A 203 6.11 19.48 -10.62
CA ILE A 203 5.41 18.20 -10.56
C ILE A 203 6.44 17.08 -10.74
N THR A 204 6.36 16.05 -9.90
CA THR A 204 7.28 14.89 -9.93
C THR A 204 6.55 13.56 -10.11
N HIS A 205 5.22 13.57 -10.18
CA HIS A 205 4.38 12.36 -10.15
C HIS A 205 4.80 11.35 -9.07
N GLY A 206 5.50 11.83 -8.03
CA GLY A 206 6.04 10.99 -6.97
C GLY A 206 7.14 10.03 -7.43
N ALA A 207 7.80 10.29 -8.55
CA ALA A 207 8.86 9.48 -9.13
C ALA A 207 10.26 10.02 -8.79
N GLN A 208 11.24 9.11 -8.66
CA GLN A 208 12.60 9.47 -8.24
C GLN A 208 13.35 10.27 -9.31
N ASP A 209 13.29 9.87 -10.56
CA ASP A 209 13.95 10.51 -11.69
C ASP A 209 13.38 11.90 -11.99
N GLU A 210 12.05 12.03 -11.90
CA GLU A 210 11.38 13.32 -12.02
C GLU A 210 11.71 14.24 -10.83
N GLY A 211 11.76 13.68 -9.61
CA GLY A 211 12.20 14.41 -8.42
C GLY A 211 13.63 14.94 -8.54
N GLN A 212 14.55 14.16 -9.12
CA GLN A 212 15.90 14.60 -9.39
C GLN A 212 15.92 15.74 -10.43
N THR A 213 15.27 15.55 -11.56
CA THR A 213 15.20 16.56 -12.64
C THR A 213 14.58 17.86 -12.16
N ALA A 214 13.47 17.77 -11.41
CA ALA A 214 12.79 18.90 -10.83
C ALA A 214 13.73 19.70 -9.89
N MET A 215 14.45 18.99 -9.00
CA MET A 215 15.34 19.64 -8.06
C MET A 215 16.58 20.25 -8.73
N GLU A 216 17.12 19.63 -9.77
CA GLU A 216 18.23 20.18 -10.58
C GLU A 216 17.81 21.50 -11.25
N ASN A 217 16.60 21.56 -11.82
CA ASN A 217 16.03 22.77 -12.43
C ASN A 217 15.83 23.87 -11.40
N LEU A 218 15.23 23.52 -10.25
CA LEU A 218 14.97 24.48 -9.18
C LEU A 218 16.26 25.05 -8.57
N LEU A 219 17.28 24.22 -8.34
CA LEU A 219 18.58 24.68 -7.84
C LEU A 219 19.34 25.54 -8.86
N THR A 220 19.06 25.37 -10.15
CA THR A 220 19.64 26.20 -11.19
C THR A 220 18.99 27.58 -11.22
N ALA A 221 17.67 27.64 -11.09
CA ALA A 221 16.91 28.89 -11.06
C ALA A 221 17.05 29.63 -9.72
N HIS A 222 17.12 28.90 -8.60
CA HIS A 222 17.11 29.42 -7.24
C HIS A 222 18.23 28.75 -6.40
N PRO A 223 19.49 29.14 -6.57
CA PRO A 223 20.61 28.53 -5.89
C PRO A 223 20.63 28.75 -4.35
N ASP A 224 19.75 29.61 -3.85
CA ASP A 224 19.57 29.94 -2.43
C ASP A 224 18.47 29.13 -1.73
N ILE A 225 17.86 28.13 -2.40
CA ILE A 225 16.89 27.20 -1.79
C ILE A 225 17.50 26.62 -0.51
N ASN A 226 16.70 26.63 0.58
CA ASN A 226 17.10 26.12 1.89
C ASN A 226 16.04 25.23 2.57
N VAL A 227 14.84 25.07 1.95
CA VAL A 227 13.82 24.11 2.37
C VAL A 227 13.26 23.43 1.13
N VAL A 228 13.06 22.11 1.22
CA VAL A 228 12.46 21.31 0.16
C VAL A 228 11.35 20.44 0.75
N TYR A 229 10.13 20.67 0.27
CA TYR A 229 9.01 19.76 0.42
C TYR A 229 9.06 18.71 -0.69
N THR A 230 8.80 17.46 -0.35
CA THR A 230 8.54 16.42 -1.34
C THR A 230 7.27 15.66 -0.98
N ILE A 231 6.49 15.33 -2.00
CA ILE A 231 5.23 14.60 -1.87
C ILE A 231 5.42 13.21 -1.22
N ASN A 232 6.54 12.55 -1.49
CA ASN A 232 6.85 11.19 -1.04
C ASN A 232 8.37 10.92 -1.05
N GLU A 233 8.77 9.75 -0.55
CA GLU A 233 10.17 9.36 -0.45
C GLU A 233 10.87 9.16 -1.80
N PRO A 234 10.28 8.55 -2.85
CA PRO A 234 10.98 8.46 -4.14
C PRO A 234 11.36 9.85 -4.70
N ALA A 235 10.45 10.83 -4.65
CA ALA A 235 10.78 12.21 -5.06
C ALA A 235 11.89 12.82 -4.19
N ALA A 236 11.92 12.53 -2.88
CA ALA A 236 12.97 12.96 -1.97
C ALA A 236 14.32 12.31 -2.28
N GLU A 237 14.36 11.06 -2.68
CA GLU A 237 15.59 10.39 -3.12
C GLU A 237 16.21 11.08 -4.34
N GLY A 238 15.36 11.43 -5.32
CA GLY A 238 15.79 12.20 -6.48
C GLY A 238 16.29 13.59 -6.09
N ALA A 239 15.53 14.31 -5.27
CA ALA A 239 15.93 15.63 -4.76
C ALA A 239 17.26 15.56 -4.00
N TYR A 240 17.44 14.55 -3.15
CA TYR A 240 18.71 14.35 -2.43
C TYR A 240 19.89 14.19 -3.40
N ALA A 241 19.74 13.42 -4.48
CA ALA A 241 20.79 13.23 -5.47
C ALA A 241 21.22 14.56 -6.10
N ALA A 242 20.27 15.40 -6.51
CA ALA A 242 20.51 16.73 -7.07
C ALA A 242 21.17 17.68 -6.05
N ILE A 243 20.68 17.73 -4.82
CA ILE A 243 21.21 18.55 -3.72
C ILE A 243 22.68 18.13 -3.42
N LYS A 244 22.94 16.83 -3.37
CA LYS A 244 24.29 16.27 -3.14
C LYS A 244 25.25 16.65 -4.26
N ALA A 245 24.82 16.55 -5.52
CA ALA A 245 25.64 16.92 -6.67
C ALA A 245 26.05 18.40 -6.66
N ARG A 246 25.22 19.28 -6.08
CA ARG A 246 25.50 20.70 -5.91
C ARG A 246 26.27 21.03 -4.60
N GLY A 247 26.60 20.02 -3.78
CA GLY A 247 27.31 20.22 -2.51
C GLY A 247 26.52 20.91 -1.41
N LYS A 248 25.17 20.96 -1.49
CA LYS A 248 24.27 21.75 -0.63
C LYS A 248 23.61 20.98 0.51
N LEU A 249 24.06 19.77 0.82
CA LEU A 249 23.41 18.91 1.83
C LEU A 249 23.30 19.52 3.23
N LYS A 250 24.20 20.44 3.58
CA LYS A 250 24.21 21.10 4.91
C LYS A 250 23.34 22.35 4.97
N ASP A 251 22.94 22.86 3.80
CA ASP A 251 22.24 24.13 3.67
C ASP A 251 20.72 23.97 3.55
N ILE A 252 20.27 22.77 3.18
CA ILE A 252 18.88 22.50 2.80
C ILE A 252 18.23 21.53 3.80
N VAL A 253 17.05 21.91 4.30
CA VAL A 253 16.14 21.04 5.04
C VAL A 253 15.27 20.30 4.05
N LEU A 254 15.52 19.02 3.85
CA LEU A 254 14.74 18.12 2.97
C LEU A 254 13.82 17.28 3.84
N THR A 255 12.51 17.28 3.56
CA THR A 255 11.50 16.49 4.28
C THR A 255 10.62 15.72 3.32
N SER A 256 10.02 14.63 3.81
CA SER A 256 9.22 13.74 2.98
C SER A 256 8.09 13.04 3.75
N ILE A 257 7.29 12.26 3.03
CA ILE A 257 6.25 11.38 3.56
C ILE A 257 6.47 9.99 2.97
N ASP A 258 6.19 8.94 3.70
CA ASP A 258 5.93 7.54 3.45
C ASP A 258 6.37 6.68 4.65
N GLY A 259 7.55 6.91 5.21
CA GLY A 259 8.09 6.12 6.32
C GLY A 259 8.42 4.69 5.94
N GLY A 260 8.79 4.46 4.68
CA GLY A 260 9.37 3.21 4.24
C GLY A 260 10.74 2.98 4.88
N ARG A 261 11.20 1.73 4.91
CA ARG A 261 12.49 1.39 5.54
C ARG A 261 13.64 2.23 5.00
N LEU A 262 13.69 2.44 3.68
CA LEU A 262 14.75 3.22 3.06
C LEU A 262 14.68 4.70 3.46
N GLY A 263 13.47 5.28 3.51
CA GLY A 263 13.27 6.66 3.96
C GLY A 263 13.66 6.85 5.42
N VAL A 264 13.28 5.91 6.31
CA VAL A 264 13.72 5.95 7.72
C VAL A 264 15.25 5.83 7.83
N GLN A 265 15.89 4.97 7.02
CA GLN A 265 17.36 4.89 6.95
C GLN A 265 17.97 6.20 6.43
N TYR A 266 17.32 6.91 5.51
CA TYR A 266 17.78 8.20 5.03
C TYR A 266 17.69 9.28 6.12
N VAL A 267 16.66 9.24 6.97
CA VAL A 267 16.60 10.10 8.16
C VAL A 267 17.75 9.76 9.11
N GLN A 268 17.98 8.47 9.41
CA GLN A 268 19.08 8.01 10.27
C GLN A 268 20.46 8.45 9.76
N GLN A 269 20.64 8.47 8.44
CA GLN A 269 21.87 8.90 7.79
C GLN A 269 21.98 10.43 7.60
N GLY A 270 20.97 11.19 7.99
CA GLY A 270 20.92 12.64 7.81
C GLY A 270 20.78 13.09 6.35
N LYS A 271 20.31 12.22 5.46
CA LYS A 271 20.03 12.52 4.05
C LYS A 271 18.70 13.26 3.87
N ILE A 272 17.72 12.90 4.69
CA ILE A 272 16.42 13.54 4.82
C ILE A 272 16.31 13.98 6.28
N ALA A 273 15.77 15.16 6.55
CA ALA A 273 15.65 15.68 7.92
C ALA A 273 14.54 14.99 8.71
N ALA A 274 13.44 14.64 8.04
CA ALA A 274 12.32 13.89 8.60
C ALA A 274 11.48 13.25 7.49
N THR A 275 10.75 12.18 7.85
CA THR A 275 9.69 11.59 7.03
C THR A 275 8.46 11.35 7.88
N VAL A 276 7.25 11.49 7.31
CA VAL A 276 6.01 11.14 7.98
C VAL A 276 5.59 9.74 7.54
N MET A 277 5.67 8.79 8.47
CA MET A 277 5.34 7.39 8.22
C MET A 277 3.85 7.19 8.07
N GLN A 278 3.45 6.43 7.05
CA GLN A 278 2.10 5.92 6.84
C GLN A 278 2.08 4.36 6.81
N PHE A 279 0.90 3.76 6.87
CA PHE A 279 0.76 2.33 7.16
C PHE A 279 0.01 1.55 6.07
N PRO A 280 0.61 1.32 4.88
CA PRO A 280 -0.03 0.63 3.74
C PRO A 280 -0.50 -0.79 4.09
N LYS A 281 0.19 -1.48 5.00
CA LYS A 281 -0.23 -2.81 5.47
C LYS A 281 -1.60 -2.77 6.15
N ILE A 282 -1.85 -1.77 6.99
CA ILE A 282 -3.13 -1.63 7.70
C ILE A 282 -4.24 -1.33 6.68
N MET A 283 -3.99 -0.42 5.73
CA MET A 283 -4.96 -0.09 4.66
C MET A 283 -5.34 -1.35 3.88
N ALA A 284 -4.34 -2.07 3.39
CA ALA A 284 -4.53 -3.25 2.56
C ALA A 284 -5.25 -4.38 3.30
N SER A 285 -4.78 -4.74 4.51
CA SER A 285 -5.39 -5.84 5.28
C SER A 285 -6.83 -5.53 5.65
N LYS A 286 -7.12 -4.33 6.18
CA LYS A 286 -8.50 -3.93 6.49
C LYS A 286 -9.39 -3.88 5.25
N GLY A 287 -8.86 -3.43 4.11
CA GLY A 287 -9.61 -3.42 2.85
C GLY A 287 -10.04 -4.83 2.44
N VAL A 288 -9.13 -5.80 2.53
CA VAL A 288 -9.43 -7.22 2.26
C VAL A 288 -10.47 -7.75 3.27
N ASP A 289 -10.29 -7.49 4.56
CA ASP A 289 -11.23 -7.91 5.61
C ASP A 289 -12.64 -7.40 5.33
N TYR A 290 -12.80 -6.14 4.94
CA TYR A 290 -14.10 -5.56 4.60
C TYR A 290 -14.76 -6.22 3.38
N VAL A 291 -13.99 -6.57 2.34
CA VAL A 291 -14.55 -7.28 1.19
C VAL A 291 -15.01 -8.68 1.59
N VAL A 292 -14.20 -9.40 2.38
CA VAL A 292 -14.56 -10.75 2.85
C VAL A 292 -15.77 -10.71 3.79
N ASP A 293 -15.83 -9.73 4.69
CA ASP A 293 -16.99 -9.54 5.58
C ASP A 293 -18.26 -9.19 4.79
N TYR A 294 -18.16 -8.28 3.82
CA TYR A 294 -19.28 -7.95 2.93
C TYR A 294 -19.84 -9.20 2.21
N VAL A 295 -18.98 -10.06 1.69
CA VAL A 295 -19.43 -11.29 1.02
C VAL A 295 -20.13 -12.25 1.99
N LYS A 296 -19.67 -12.31 3.25
CA LYS A 296 -20.24 -13.20 4.28
C LYS A 296 -21.52 -12.68 4.90
N THR A 297 -21.63 -11.38 5.12
CA THR A 297 -22.67 -10.78 5.96
C THR A 297 -23.57 -9.80 5.22
N GLY A 298 -23.15 -9.27 4.07
CA GLY A 298 -23.80 -8.18 3.36
C GLY A 298 -23.50 -6.79 3.94
N ASN A 299 -22.72 -6.70 5.04
CA ASN A 299 -22.39 -5.42 5.67
C ASN A 299 -21.38 -4.64 4.84
N LYS A 300 -21.71 -3.39 4.54
CA LYS A 300 -20.79 -2.48 3.82
C LYS A 300 -20.07 -1.58 4.82
N PRO A 301 -18.74 -1.43 4.68
CA PRO A 301 -18.04 -0.36 5.39
C PRO A 301 -18.49 1.01 4.85
N SER A 302 -18.28 2.07 5.62
CA SER A 302 -18.62 3.42 5.19
C SER A 302 -17.66 4.47 5.76
N GLY A 303 -17.57 5.61 5.07
CA GLY A 303 -16.83 6.78 5.52
C GLY A 303 -15.33 6.68 5.38
N PHE A 304 -14.63 7.59 6.06
CA PHE A 304 -13.17 7.67 6.06
C PHE A 304 -12.59 6.99 7.31
N ILE A 305 -11.71 6.04 7.07
CA ILE A 305 -11.01 5.29 8.13
C ILE A 305 -9.54 5.70 8.10
N ASN A 306 -9.17 6.55 9.07
CA ASN A 306 -7.79 6.99 9.23
C ASN A 306 -6.91 5.81 9.68
N THR A 307 -5.86 5.51 8.93
CA THR A 307 -4.89 4.45 9.25
C THR A 307 -3.69 4.95 10.05
N GLY A 308 -3.64 6.25 10.35
CA GLY A 308 -2.63 6.90 11.16
C GLY A 308 -1.44 7.44 10.38
N ALA A 309 -0.67 8.28 11.07
CA ALA A 309 0.61 8.82 10.64
C ALA A 309 1.56 8.96 11.83
N SER A 310 2.87 8.98 11.59
CA SER A 310 3.87 9.24 12.63
C SER A 310 5.07 9.99 12.02
N LEU A 311 5.40 11.15 12.57
CA LEU A 311 6.61 11.87 12.19
C LEU A 311 7.84 11.13 12.72
N ILE A 312 8.82 10.89 11.84
CA ILE A 312 10.09 10.21 12.16
C ILE A 312 11.25 11.20 12.00
N SER A 313 11.99 11.41 13.08
CA SER A 313 13.22 12.19 13.07
C SER A 313 14.07 11.90 14.30
N ASP A 314 15.40 11.91 14.16
CA ASP A 314 16.36 11.84 15.27
C ASP A 314 16.68 13.23 15.88
N LYS A 315 16.03 14.28 15.38
CA LYS A 315 16.15 15.65 15.89
C LYS A 315 14.77 16.15 16.33
N PRO A 316 14.30 15.77 17.52
CA PRO A 316 12.98 16.18 18.01
C PRO A 316 12.94 17.69 18.33
N PHE A 317 11.78 18.29 18.16
CA PHE A 317 11.51 19.66 18.56
C PHE A 317 10.45 19.75 19.65
N SER A 318 10.59 20.66 20.60
CA SER A 318 9.57 20.91 21.62
C SER A 318 8.23 21.28 20.98
N GLY A 319 7.15 20.66 21.47
CA GLY A 319 5.78 20.89 20.99
C GLY A 319 5.46 20.21 19.64
N LEU A 320 6.34 19.37 19.11
CA LEU A 320 6.08 18.53 17.92
C LEU A 320 6.39 17.07 18.24
N GLU A 321 5.36 16.23 18.34
CA GLU A 321 5.57 14.83 18.61
C GLU A 321 6.25 14.15 17.44
N SER A 322 7.34 13.44 17.71
CA SER A 322 8.05 12.61 16.72
C SER A 322 8.58 11.34 17.36
N LYS A 323 8.78 10.32 16.54
CA LYS A 323 9.48 9.10 16.92
C LYS A 323 10.89 9.12 16.34
N ASP A 324 11.82 8.47 17.01
CA ASP A 324 13.19 8.32 16.51
C ASP A 324 13.27 7.26 15.39
N THR A 325 14.41 7.22 14.69
CA THR A 325 14.63 6.23 13.63
C THR A 325 14.72 4.81 14.14
N LYS A 326 15.05 4.58 15.42
CA LYS A 326 15.03 3.24 16.04
C LYS A 326 13.61 2.70 16.11
N TRP A 327 12.67 3.50 16.57
CA TRP A 327 11.25 3.17 16.54
C TRP A 327 10.77 3.03 15.10
N GLY A 328 11.16 3.94 14.22
CA GLY A 328 10.82 3.92 12.81
C GLY A 328 11.21 2.61 12.13
N LEU A 329 12.45 2.13 12.32
CA LEU A 329 12.94 0.87 11.74
C LEU A 329 12.25 -0.39 12.28
N GLN A 330 11.65 -0.33 13.45
CA GLN A 330 10.84 -1.42 14.02
C GLN A 330 9.42 -1.45 13.46
N ASN A 331 8.87 -0.30 13.05
CA ASN A 331 7.48 -0.13 12.66
C ASN A 331 7.29 0.17 11.16
N CYS A 332 8.36 0.48 10.43
CA CYS A 332 8.30 0.79 9.01
C CYS A 332 7.91 -0.43 8.17
N TRP A 333 7.45 -0.13 6.98
CA TRP A 333 7.20 -1.10 5.93
C TRP A 333 8.40 -1.12 4.95
N GLY A 334 8.42 -2.13 4.07
CA GLY A 334 9.54 -2.37 3.15
C GLY A 334 10.41 -3.55 3.60
N LEU A 335 11.20 -4.08 2.67
CA LEU A 335 12.00 -5.28 2.87
C LEU A 335 13.33 -4.97 3.56
N ASN A 336 13.84 -5.91 4.36
CA ASN A 336 15.24 -5.89 4.78
C ASN A 336 16.10 -6.23 3.56
N GLY A 337 17.12 -5.42 3.25
CA GLY A 337 17.92 -5.48 2.02
C GLY A 337 18.43 -6.85 1.51
N ALA A 338 18.42 -7.90 2.35
CA ALA A 338 18.73 -9.28 1.95
C ALA A 338 17.51 -10.04 1.35
N ALA A 339 16.26 -9.60 1.62
CA ALA A 339 15.03 -10.19 1.09
C ALA A 339 14.60 -9.55 -0.24
N GLU A 340 14.98 -8.29 -0.48
CA GLU A 340 14.66 -7.58 -1.75
C GLU A 340 15.24 -8.27 -2.99
N SER A 341 16.41 -8.94 -2.88
CA SER A 341 17.02 -9.61 -4.02
C SER A 341 16.25 -10.87 -4.47
N LYS A 342 15.53 -11.52 -3.58
CA LYS A 342 14.73 -12.72 -3.90
C LYS A 342 13.35 -12.35 -4.47
N ASP A 343 12.72 -11.30 -3.96
CA ASP A 343 11.40 -10.88 -4.45
C ASP A 343 11.45 -10.12 -5.78
N ARG A 344 12.54 -9.40 -6.07
CA ARG A 344 12.77 -8.83 -7.41
C ARG A 344 12.99 -9.90 -8.48
N LEU A 345 13.59 -11.04 -8.13
CA LEU A 345 13.78 -12.16 -9.06
C LEU A 345 12.49 -12.91 -9.39
N VAL A 346 11.51 -12.90 -8.49
CA VAL A 346 10.19 -13.52 -8.73
C VAL A 346 9.27 -12.61 -9.57
N ALA A 347 9.45 -11.29 -9.52
CA ALA A 347 8.66 -10.34 -10.32
C ALA A 347 9.05 -10.31 -11.82
N VAL A 348 10.17 -10.90 -12.21
CA VAL A 348 10.68 -10.89 -13.60
C VAL A 348 10.40 -12.21 -14.36
N ILE A 349 9.85 -13.23 -13.70
CA ILE A 349 9.55 -14.52 -14.34
C ILE A 349 8.04 -14.82 -14.19
N VAL A 350 7.21 -14.12 -14.95
CA VAL A 350 5.92 -14.64 -15.40
C VAL A 350 5.70 -14.11 -16.82
N PRO A 351 5.54 -15.01 -17.82
CA PRO A 351 5.36 -14.66 -19.22
C PRO A 351 4.04 -13.97 -19.50
#